data_4ee09dcae29f9ed40fdf450e8390fac3
#
_entry.id   4ee09dcae29f9ed40fdf450e8390fac3
#
_cell.length_a   1.000
_cell.length_b   1.000
_cell.length_c   1.000
_cell.angle_alpha   90.00
_cell.angle_beta   90.00
_cell.angle_gamma   90.00
#
_symmetry.space_group_name_H-M   'P 1'
#
loop_
_entity.id
_entity.type
_entity.pdbx_description
1 polymer ?
#
loop_
_entity_poly.entity_id
_entity_poly.type
_entity_poly.pdbx_seq_one_letter_code
_entity_poly.pdbx_strand_id
1 'polypeptide(L)'
;EKLIALSLAEKCGDTLIIHIEKALYSYTGVYPTLVQAFADAFGDGCQWINREDDAADKGLRTSKLQYGPAKLAPKYRFEPQNELLRHVSQIPELKTERLTLSALTEADIPAYNALVLDGDRNRWWGYDDVGGLGGPVEERSFFEVAQRDFENRQAVNFAVRLDGKLIGEAVLYNFDYRGGAELGCRIDKAYAGNGYGTEAFRCAAEWGLYQVN
;
A
#
# COMPACT_ATOMS: atom_id res chain seq x y z
N GLU A 1 -31.54 -26.62 -11.52
CA GLU A 1 -30.45 -26.03 -12.28
C GLU A 1 -29.43 -25.40 -11.31
N LYS A 2 -28.16 -25.49 -11.64
CA LYS A 2 -27.08 -24.96 -10.82
C LYS A 2 -26.30 -23.94 -11.65
N LEU A 3 -26.14 -22.73 -11.14
CA LEU A 3 -25.27 -21.74 -11.74
C LEU A 3 -23.79 -22.17 -11.53
N ILE A 4 -23.05 -22.39 -12.62
CA ILE A 4 -21.66 -22.84 -12.59
C ILE A 4 -20.68 -21.80 -13.09
N ALA A 5 -21.15 -20.79 -13.82
CA ALA A 5 -20.33 -19.71 -14.34
C ALA A 5 -21.17 -18.45 -14.57
N LEU A 6 -20.52 -17.29 -14.54
CA LEU A 6 -21.09 -16.00 -14.91
C LEU A 6 -20.05 -15.12 -15.59
N SER A 7 -20.51 -14.23 -16.45
CA SER A 7 -19.69 -13.15 -17.02
C SER A 7 -20.48 -11.85 -16.99
N LEU A 8 -19.75 -10.73 -16.80
CA LEU A 8 -20.30 -9.38 -16.84
C LEU A 8 -19.45 -8.55 -17.81
N ALA A 9 -20.13 -7.88 -18.72
CA ALA A 9 -19.48 -7.05 -19.74
C ALA A 9 -20.35 -5.85 -20.11
N GLU A 10 -19.73 -4.90 -20.81
CA GLU A 10 -20.42 -3.80 -21.47
C GLU A 10 -19.98 -3.67 -22.93
N LYS A 11 -20.84 -3.08 -23.78
CA LYS A 11 -20.47 -2.67 -25.12
C LYS A 11 -20.08 -1.20 -25.12
N CYS A 12 -18.86 -0.92 -25.60
CA CYS A 12 -18.35 0.42 -25.76
C CYS A 12 -17.88 0.61 -27.21
N GLY A 13 -18.71 1.28 -28.03
CA GLY A 13 -18.50 1.39 -29.46
C GLY A 13 -18.49 0.00 -30.13
N ASP A 14 -17.40 -0.32 -30.81
CA ASP A 14 -17.16 -1.60 -31.48
C ASP A 14 -16.47 -2.66 -30.61
N THR A 15 -16.40 -2.43 -29.32
CA THR A 15 -15.68 -3.27 -28.37
C THR A 15 -16.59 -3.82 -27.28
N LEU A 16 -16.59 -5.14 -27.09
CA LEU A 16 -17.16 -5.80 -25.92
C LEU A 16 -16.09 -5.89 -24.83
N ILE A 17 -16.30 -5.18 -23.71
CA ILE A 17 -15.35 -5.14 -22.57
C ILE A 17 -15.86 -6.11 -21.50
N ILE A 18 -15.08 -7.14 -21.20
CA ILE A 18 -15.41 -8.16 -20.20
C ILE A 18 -14.74 -7.78 -18.88
N HIS A 19 -15.55 -7.37 -17.89
CA HIS A 19 -15.07 -6.94 -16.58
C HIS A 19 -14.89 -8.10 -15.59
N ILE A 20 -15.82 -9.06 -15.62
CA ILE A 20 -15.82 -10.16 -14.65
C ILE A 20 -16.13 -11.47 -15.37
N GLU A 21 -15.30 -12.46 -15.09
CA GLU A 21 -15.55 -13.87 -15.42
C GLU A 21 -15.32 -14.70 -14.16
N LYS A 22 -16.32 -15.45 -13.72
CA LYS A 22 -16.23 -16.35 -12.58
C LYS A 22 -16.86 -17.69 -12.94
N ALA A 23 -16.16 -18.76 -12.58
CA ALA A 23 -16.65 -20.11 -12.79
C ALA A 23 -16.17 -21.06 -11.69
N LEU A 24 -16.90 -22.15 -11.50
CA LEU A 24 -16.52 -23.21 -10.58
C LEU A 24 -15.42 -24.07 -11.21
N TYR A 25 -14.23 -24.08 -10.63
CA TYR A 25 -13.05 -24.84 -11.12
C TYR A 25 -13.27 -26.36 -11.18
N SER A 26 -14.28 -26.87 -10.48
CA SER A 26 -14.62 -28.30 -10.53
C SER A 26 -15.16 -28.77 -11.89
N TYR A 27 -15.47 -27.83 -12.79
CA TYR A 27 -15.93 -28.14 -14.14
C TYR A 27 -14.82 -27.87 -15.16
N THR A 28 -14.19 -28.94 -15.68
CA THR A 28 -13.14 -28.81 -16.66
C THR A 28 -13.64 -28.12 -17.94
N GLY A 29 -12.86 -27.13 -18.44
CA GLY A 29 -13.21 -26.39 -19.65
C GLY A 29 -14.28 -25.32 -19.48
N VAL A 30 -14.76 -25.06 -18.26
CA VAL A 30 -15.84 -24.09 -18.01
C VAL A 30 -15.48 -22.68 -18.46
N TYR A 31 -14.26 -22.20 -18.20
CA TYR A 31 -13.83 -20.86 -18.61
C TYR A 31 -13.77 -20.69 -20.14
N PRO A 32 -13.11 -21.55 -20.91
CA PRO A 32 -13.13 -21.46 -22.38
C PRO A 32 -14.55 -21.51 -22.95
N THR A 33 -15.40 -22.38 -22.44
CA THR A 33 -16.80 -22.47 -22.85
C THR A 33 -17.59 -21.20 -22.53
N LEU A 34 -17.38 -20.62 -21.34
CA LEU A 34 -18.01 -19.35 -20.95
C LEU A 34 -17.59 -18.23 -21.89
N VAL A 35 -16.30 -18.09 -22.17
CA VAL A 35 -15.74 -17.05 -23.06
C VAL A 35 -16.35 -17.17 -24.46
N GLN A 36 -16.40 -18.39 -25.04
CA GLN A 36 -16.95 -18.62 -26.35
C GLN A 36 -18.45 -18.33 -26.39
N ALA A 37 -19.22 -18.93 -25.49
CA ALA A 37 -20.67 -18.73 -25.44
C ALA A 37 -21.06 -17.26 -25.21
N PHE A 38 -20.29 -16.54 -24.39
CA PHE A 38 -20.53 -15.12 -24.13
C PHE A 38 -20.19 -14.26 -25.36
N ALA A 39 -19.10 -14.57 -26.06
CA ALA A 39 -18.74 -13.89 -27.31
C ALA A 39 -19.77 -14.12 -28.40
N ASP A 40 -20.28 -15.36 -28.54
CA ASP A 40 -21.30 -15.71 -29.51
C ASP A 40 -22.63 -15.01 -29.22
N ALA A 41 -23.00 -14.88 -27.94
CA ALA A 41 -24.26 -14.28 -27.53
C ALA A 41 -24.25 -12.73 -27.60
N PHE A 42 -23.11 -12.09 -27.30
CA PHE A 42 -23.04 -10.65 -27.10
C PHE A 42 -22.02 -9.93 -27.98
N GLY A 43 -21.19 -10.66 -28.73
CA GLY A 43 -20.15 -10.08 -29.58
C GLY A 43 -20.65 -9.54 -30.92
N ASP A 44 -21.91 -9.75 -31.28
CA ASP A 44 -22.45 -9.26 -32.56
C ASP A 44 -22.31 -7.73 -32.67
N GLY A 45 -21.80 -7.26 -33.81
CA GLY A 45 -21.49 -5.85 -34.05
C GLY A 45 -20.23 -5.33 -33.38
N CYS A 46 -19.50 -6.15 -32.64
CA CYS A 46 -18.20 -5.78 -32.07
C CYS A 46 -17.04 -6.28 -32.95
N GLN A 47 -16.05 -5.42 -33.18
CA GLN A 47 -14.79 -5.78 -33.83
C GLN A 47 -13.80 -6.39 -32.83
N TRP A 48 -13.90 -6.00 -31.56
CA TRP A 48 -12.98 -6.38 -30.49
C TRP A 48 -13.67 -6.95 -29.28
N ILE A 49 -13.01 -7.88 -28.62
CA ILE A 49 -13.33 -8.31 -27.25
C ILE A 49 -12.13 -7.96 -26.39
N ASN A 50 -12.33 -7.03 -25.45
CA ASN A 50 -11.32 -6.64 -24.49
C ASN A 50 -11.55 -7.41 -23.17
N ARG A 51 -10.56 -8.20 -22.77
CA ARG A 51 -10.62 -8.97 -21.52
C ARG A 51 -9.81 -8.33 -20.41
N GLU A 52 -9.57 -7.05 -20.50
CA GLU A 52 -8.83 -6.23 -19.52
C GLU A 52 -7.44 -6.77 -19.17
N ASP A 53 -6.87 -6.30 -18.06
CA ASP A 53 -5.54 -6.67 -17.63
C ASP A 53 -5.51 -8.00 -16.85
N ASP A 54 -4.31 -8.45 -16.53
CA ASP A 54 -4.07 -9.66 -15.75
C ASP A 54 -3.83 -9.37 -14.25
N ALA A 55 -4.01 -8.14 -13.82
CA ALA A 55 -3.75 -7.67 -12.44
C ALA A 55 -2.39 -8.14 -11.87
N ALA A 56 -1.38 -8.32 -12.74
CA ALA A 56 -0.06 -8.88 -12.43
C ALA A 56 -0.07 -10.36 -11.96
N ASP A 57 -1.20 -11.05 -12.03
CA ASP A 57 -1.28 -12.49 -11.72
C ASP A 57 -0.73 -13.32 -12.88
N LYS A 58 0.29 -14.16 -12.61
CA LYS A 58 0.97 -14.98 -13.63
C LYS A 58 0.05 -16.04 -14.24
N GLY A 59 -0.84 -16.65 -13.44
CA GLY A 59 -1.79 -17.65 -13.91
C GLY A 59 -2.81 -17.05 -14.86
N LEU A 60 -3.36 -15.89 -14.48
CA LEU A 60 -4.32 -15.15 -15.30
C LEU A 60 -3.67 -14.67 -16.61
N ARG A 61 -2.43 -14.17 -16.56
CA ARG A 61 -1.66 -13.80 -17.76
C ARG A 61 -1.48 -14.97 -18.70
N THR A 62 -1.04 -16.11 -18.18
CA THR A 62 -0.87 -17.33 -18.98
C THR A 62 -2.19 -17.74 -19.64
N SER A 63 -3.27 -17.77 -18.87
CA SER A 63 -4.60 -18.09 -19.37
C SER A 63 -5.05 -17.15 -20.49
N LYS A 64 -4.88 -15.83 -20.32
CA LYS A 64 -5.27 -14.84 -21.34
C LYS A 64 -4.43 -14.96 -22.62
N LEU A 65 -3.13 -15.20 -22.49
CA LEU A 65 -2.23 -15.37 -23.64
C LEU A 65 -2.53 -16.65 -24.46
N GLN A 66 -3.06 -17.70 -23.83
CA GLN A 66 -3.46 -18.93 -24.52
C GLN A 66 -4.56 -18.72 -25.59
N TYR A 67 -5.33 -17.64 -25.48
CA TYR A 67 -6.32 -17.28 -26.50
C TYR A 67 -5.72 -16.61 -27.74
N GLY A 68 -4.40 -16.44 -27.83
CA GLY A 68 -3.73 -15.81 -28.95
C GLY A 68 -4.22 -14.39 -29.23
N PRO A 69 -4.12 -13.45 -28.28
CA PRO A 69 -4.69 -12.12 -28.43
C PRO A 69 -4.13 -11.43 -29.68
N ALA A 70 -5.00 -10.82 -30.46
CA ALA A 70 -4.61 -10.08 -31.67
C ALA A 70 -3.82 -8.80 -31.33
N LYS A 71 -4.03 -8.24 -30.13
CA LYS A 71 -3.35 -7.03 -29.68
C LYS A 71 -3.22 -7.05 -28.13
N LEU A 72 -2.06 -6.64 -27.65
CA LEU A 72 -1.85 -6.28 -26.24
C LEU A 72 -1.88 -4.76 -26.14
N ALA A 73 -2.92 -4.21 -25.50
CA ALA A 73 -3.01 -2.77 -25.26
C ALA A 73 -2.10 -2.39 -24.09
N PRO A 74 -1.24 -1.37 -24.23
CA PRO A 74 -0.46 -0.89 -23.11
C PRO A 74 -1.39 -0.24 -22.07
N LYS A 75 -1.17 -0.57 -20.81
CA LYS A 75 -1.85 0.07 -19.67
C LYS A 75 -0.88 1.08 -19.05
N TYR A 76 -1.31 2.31 -18.93
CA TYR A 76 -0.55 3.37 -18.28
C TYR A 76 -1.19 3.69 -16.94
N ARG A 77 -0.36 3.77 -15.93
CA ARG A 77 -0.77 4.28 -14.61
C ARG A 77 -0.24 5.69 -14.49
N PHE A 78 -1.13 6.64 -14.29
CA PHE A 78 -0.77 8.01 -13.98
C PHE A 78 -0.91 8.20 -12.47
N GLU A 79 0.20 8.46 -11.83
CA GLU A 79 0.22 8.83 -10.42
C GLU A 79 0.61 10.30 -10.35
N PRO A 80 -0.27 11.19 -9.84
CA PRO A 80 0.13 12.55 -9.56
C PRO A 80 1.26 12.51 -8.53
N GLN A 81 2.35 13.19 -8.80
CA GLN A 81 3.42 13.31 -7.81
C GLN A 81 2.91 14.11 -6.63
N ASN A 82 3.07 13.55 -5.45
CA ASN A 82 2.79 14.25 -4.22
C ASN A 82 3.89 15.30 -3.97
N GLU A 83 3.49 16.58 -3.94
CA GLU A 83 4.42 17.68 -3.71
C GLU A 83 4.56 18.05 -2.23
N LEU A 84 3.73 17.48 -1.35
CA LEU A 84 3.66 17.85 0.07
C LEU A 84 5.01 17.78 0.77
N LEU A 85 5.81 16.75 0.52
CA LEU A 85 7.14 16.60 1.12
C LEU A 85 8.28 17.26 0.34
N ARG A 86 7.99 18.00 -0.74
CA ARG A 86 9.04 18.61 -1.58
C ARG A 86 9.94 19.57 -0.81
N HIS A 87 9.37 20.31 0.12
CA HIS A 87 10.07 21.32 0.91
C HIS A 87 10.76 20.74 2.15
N VAL A 88 10.51 19.47 2.45
CA VAL A 88 11.10 18.80 3.62
C VAL A 88 12.39 18.12 3.20
N SER A 89 13.51 18.79 3.35
CA SER A 89 14.84 18.26 3.00
C SER A 89 15.38 17.28 4.03
N GLN A 90 14.92 17.39 5.28
CA GLN A 90 15.31 16.53 6.40
C GLN A 90 14.15 16.43 7.39
N ILE A 91 14.07 15.31 8.10
CA ILE A 91 13.11 15.13 9.19
C ILE A 91 13.47 16.12 10.32
N PRO A 92 12.58 17.05 10.69
CA PRO A 92 12.88 18.06 11.71
C PRO A 92 12.89 17.46 13.11
N GLU A 93 13.54 18.16 14.04
CA GLU A 93 13.36 17.93 15.47
C GLU A 93 12.17 18.74 15.96
N LEU A 94 11.16 18.05 16.51
CA LEU A 94 9.97 18.66 17.11
C LEU A 94 10.00 18.41 18.61
N LYS A 95 9.65 19.44 19.39
CA LYS A 95 9.64 19.35 20.86
C LYS A 95 8.23 19.54 21.38
N THR A 96 7.88 18.74 22.34
CA THR A 96 6.67 18.87 23.15
C THR A 96 7.05 19.18 24.60
N GLU A 97 6.11 19.10 25.52
CA GLU A 97 6.39 19.29 26.96
C GLU A 97 7.34 18.21 27.50
N ARG A 98 7.19 16.95 27.04
CA ARG A 98 7.91 15.80 27.59
C ARG A 98 8.75 15.05 26.56
N LEU A 99 8.44 15.23 25.27
CA LEU A 99 8.99 14.39 24.20
C LEU A 99 9.78 15.21 23.20
N THR A 100 10.70 14.52 22.54
CA THR A 100 11.34 14.99 21.31
C THR A 100 11.02 14.00 20.20
N LEU A 101 10.49 14.50 19.08
CA LEU A 101 10.31 13.75 17.86
C LEU A 101 11.44 14.13 16.90
N SER A 102 12.18 13.16 16.38
CA SER A 102 13.33 13.44 15.51
C SER A 102 13.54 12.31 14.49
N ALA A 103 14.48 12.48 13.58
CA ALA A 103 14.87 11.38 12.70
C ALA A 103 15.38 10.17 13.51
N LEU A 104 15.15 8.97 12.95
CA LEU A 104 15.81 7.76 13.41
C LEU A 104 17.31 7.83 13.12
N THR A 105 18.10 7.27 14.01
CA THR A 105 19.56 7.16 13.87
C THR A 105 19.99 5.69 13.93
N GLU A 106 21.21 5.38 13.51
CA GLU A 106 21.74 4.02 13.62
C GLU A 106 21.77 3.49 15.06
N ALA A 107 21.94 4.37 16.04
CA ALA A 107 21.91 3.99 17.45
C ALA A 107 20.52 3.50 17.91
N ASP A 108 19.46 3.83 17.17
CA ASP A 108 18.10 3.42 17.49
C ASP A 108 17.77 2.01 16.98
N ILE A 109 18.57 1.44 16.08
CA ILE A 109 18.24 0.17 15.39
C ILE A 109 17.79 -0.94 16.34
N PRO A 110 18.47 -1.25 17.45
CA PRO A 110 18.02 -2.32 18.33
C PRO A 110 16.66 -2.04 18.99
N ALA A 111 16.46 -0.81 19.46
CA ALA A 111 15.19 -0.42 20.12
C ALA A 111 14.06 -0.28 19.10
N TYR A 112 14.35 0.21 17.90
CA TYR A 112 13.38 0.34 16.82
C TYR A 112 12.92 -1.05 16.32
N ASN A 113 13.85 -2.00 16.12
CA ASN A 113 13.51 -3.37 15.78
C ASN A 113 12.63 -4.04 16.84
N ALA A 114 12.95 -3.85 18.11
CA ALA A 114 12.13 -4.39 19.20
C ALA A 114 10.70 -3.83 19.17
N LEU A 115 10.54 -2.53 18.86
CA LEU A 115 9.24 -1.89 18.72
C LEU A 115 8.47 -2.39 17.50
N VAL A 116 9.13 -2.50 16.34
CA VAL A 116 8.53 -2.94 15.07
C VAL A 116 8.11 -4.40 15.12
N LEU A 117 8.85 -5.24 15.81
CA LEU A 117 8.57 -6.68 15.92
C LEU A 117 7.62 -7.03 17.08
N ASP A 118 7.21 -6.07 17.92
CA ASP A 118 6.25 -6.31 18.99
C ASP A 118 4.83 -6.52 18.43
N GLY A 119 4.40 -7.77 18.33
CA GLY A 119 3.09 -8.15 17.81
C GLY A 119 1.91 -7.55 18.58
N ASP A 120 2.04 -7.28 19.89
CA ASP A 120 1.00 -6.61 20.67
C ASP A 120 0.85 -5.13 20.26
N ARG A 121 1.95 -4.48 19.92
CA ARG A 121 1.94 -3.07 19.46
C ARG A 121 1.47 -2.95 18.03
N ASN A 122 1.77 -3.94 17.19
CA ASN A 122 1.40 -3.97 15.78
C ASN A 122 -0.01 -4.47 15.52
N ARG A 123 -0.70 -5.02 16.51
CA ARG A 123 -2.07 -5.55 16.35
C ARG A 123 -3.03 -4.61 15.63
N TRP A 124 -2.86 -3.31 15.79
CA TRP A 124 -3.71 -2.26 15.23
C TRP A 124 -2.95 -1.33 14.27
N TRP A 125 -1.74 -1.69 13.92
CA TRP A 125 -0.90 -0.86 13.05
C TRP A 125 -1.45 -0.78 11.63
N GLY A 126 -2.22 -1.78 11.19
CA GLY A 126 -2.85 -1.83 9.87
C GLY A 126 -1.89 -2.05 8.70
N TYR A 127 -0.63 -2.35 8.99
CA TYR A 127 0.46 -2.40 8.04
C TYR A 127 1.37 -3.60 8.37
N ASP A 128 1.75 -4.36 7.37
CA ASP A 128 2.66 -5.51 7.53
C ASP A 128 4.10 -5.08 7.25
N ASP A 129 4.79 -4.67 8.31
CA ASP A 129 6.18 -4.23 8.23
C ASP A 129 7.12 -5.28 7.64
N VAL A 130 6.84 -6.56 7.86
CA VAL A 130 7.68 -7.68 7.40
C VAL A 130 7.44 -7.99 5.93
N GLY A 131 6.20 -7.93 5.47
CA GLY A 131 5.85 -8.17 4.06
C GLY A 131 6.45 -7.14 3.11
N GLY A 132 6.64 -5.92 3.57
CA GLY A 132 7.23 -4.82 2.78
C GLY A 132 8.74 -4.92 2.54
N LEU A 133 9.46 -5.79 3.26
CA LEU A 133 10.92 -5.92 3.15
C LEU A 133 11.38 -6.62 1.86
N GLY A 134 10.54 -7.47 1.26
CA GLY A 134 10.87 -8.20 0.03
C GLY A 134 11.99 -9.25 0.19
N GLY A 135 12.41 -9.55 1.42
CA GLY A 135 13.49 -10.48 1.73
C GLY A 135 13.55 -10.84 3.21
N PRO A 136 14.59 -11.59 3.65
CA PRO A 136 14.78 -11.91 5.06
C PRO A 136 14.99 -10.63 5.88
N VAL A 137 14.47 -10.62 7.11
CA VAL A 137 14.62 -9.50 8.05
C VAL A 137 16.06 -9.50 8.58
N GLU A 138 16.82 -8.47 8.24
CA GLU A 138 18.14 -8.19 8.77
C GLU A 138 18.07 -7.10 9.85
N GLU A 139 19.12 -6.97 10.64
CA GLU A 139 19.14 -6.01 11.76
C GLU A 139 18.83 -4.56 11.31
N ARG A 140 19.29 -4.16 10.12
CA ARG A 140 19.10 -2.80 9.59
C ARG A 140 17.83 -2.60 8.75
N SER A 141 17.11 -3.66 8.43
CA SER A 141 16.04 -3.64 7.42
C SER A 141 14.99 -2.56 7.68
N PHE A 142 14.46 -2.45 8.88
CA PHE A 142 13.41 -1.47 9.19
C PHE A 142 13.93 -0.03 9.17
N PHE A 143 15.15 0.18 9.64
CA PHE A 143 15.79 1.49 9.60
C PHE A 143 16.03 1.94 8.14
N GLU A 144 16.54 1.05 7.30
CA GLU A 144 16.78 1.34 5.87
C GLU A 144 15.47 1.57 5.11
N VAL A 145 14.40 0.84 5.45
CA VAL A 145 13.05 1.10 4.90
C VAL A 145 12.59 2.50 5.27
N ALA A 146 12.68 2.90 6.53
CA ALA A 146 12.26 4.23 6.97
C ALA A 146 13.04 5.35 6.27
N GLN A 147 14.37 5.17 6.07
CA GLN A 147 15.19 6.12 5.32
C GLN A 147 14.81 6.20 3.86
N ARG A 148 14.70 5.05 3.19
CA ARG A 148 14.30 4.95 1.79
C ARG A 148 12.92 5.57 1.55
N ASP A 149 11.96 5.32 2.43
CA ASP A 149 10.59 5.85 2.30
C ASP A 149 10.58 7.37 2.45
N PHE A 150 11.42 7.94 3.30
CA PHE A 150 11.61 9.39 3.38
C PHE A 150 12.28 9.95 2.10
N GLU A 151 13.34 9.33 1.61
CA GLU A 151 14.01 9.72 0.36
C GLU A 151 13.06 9.69 -0.84
N ASN A 152 12.20 8.66 -0.90
CA ASN A 152 11.17 8.51 -1.94
C ASN A 152 9.92 9.35 -1.70
N ARG A 153 9.87 10.19 -0.65
CA ARG A 153 8.71 11.02 -0.32
C ARG A 153 7.44 10.23 0.01
N GLN A 154 7.59 9.03 0.52
CA GLN A 154 6.49 8.10 0.82
C GLN A 154 6.06 8.14 2.29
N ALA A 155 7.02 8.36 3.20
CA ALA A 155 6.74 8.44 4.63
C ALA A 155 7.70 9.36 5.37
N VAL A 156 7.29 9.81 6.56
CA VAL A 156 8.12 10.51 7.53
C VAL A 156 8.01 9.80 8.86
N ASN A 157 9.06 9.06 9.22
CA ASN A 157 9.13 8.28 10.45
C ASN A 157 9.84 9.10 11.54
N PHE A 158 9.10 9.56 12.53
CA PHE A 158 9.65 10.22 13.70
C PHE A 158 9.96 9.20 14.79
N ALA A 159 11.20 9.17 15.26
CA ALA A 159 11.56 8.57 16.53
C ALA A 159 10.96 9.40 17.67
N VAL A 160 10.11 8.81 18.49
CA VAL A 160 9.56 9.45 19.70
C VAL A 160 10.50 9.18 20.86
N ARG A 161 11.05 10.24 21.46
CA ARG A 161 12.06 10.16 22.52
C ARG A 161 11.58 10.79 23.82
N LEU A 162 11.86 10.09 24.91
CA LEU A 162 11.75 10.59 26.28
C LEU A 162 13.16 10.64 26.86
N ASP A 163 13.62 11.81 27.29
CA ASP A 163 14.98 12.01 27.83
C ASP A 163 16.08 11.43 26.91
N GLY A 164 15.92 11.61 25.59
CA GLY A 164 16.83 11.11 24.56
C GLY A 164 16.68 9.64 24.19
N LYS A 165 15.93 8.84 24.96
CA LYS A 165 15.73 7.43 24.71
C LYS A 165 14.55 7.22 23.77
N LEU A 166 14.70 6.35 22.73
CA LEU A 166 13.61 5.92 21.88
C LEU A 166 12.55 5.16 22.70
N ILE A 167 11.31 5.63 22.70
CA ILE A 167 10.17 5.02 23.36
C ILE A 167 9.01 4.71 22.42
N GLY A 168 9.11 5.11 21.16
CA GLY A 168 8.03 4.91 20.20
C GLY A 168 8.33 5.51 18.84
N GLU A 169 7.32 5.49 18.00
CA GLU A 169 7.34 6.03 16.64
C GLU A 169 6.05 6.78 16.35
N ALA A 170 6.14 7.85 15.58
CA ALA A 170 5.02 8.49 14.90
C ALA A 170 5.36 8.58 13.41
N VAL A 171 4.47 8.10 12.55
CA VAL A 171 4.73 8.07 11.10
C VAL A 171 3.60 8.70 10.32
N LEU A 172 3.93 9.63 9.41
CA LEU A 172 3.04 10.12 8.37
C LEU A 172 3.37 9.37 7.09
N TYR A 173 2.36 8.83 6.43
CA TYR A 173 2.49 8.03 5.21
C TYR A 173 1.23 8.13 4.34
N ASN A 174 1.19 7.45 3.20
CA ASN A 174 0.06 7.49 2.26
C ASN A 174 -0.37 8.92 1.91
N PHE A 175 0.60 9.79 1.64
CA PHE A 175 0.32 11.15 1.19
C PHE A 175 -0.44 11.11 -0.12
N ASP A 176 -1.55 11.83 -0.21
CA ASP A 176 -2.34 11.91 -1.42
C ASP A 176 -2.22 13.27 -2.11
N TYR A 177 -2.71 13.36 -3.35
CA TYR A 177 -2.67 14.60 -4.15
C TYR A 177 -3.67 15.67 -3.66
N ARG A 178 -4.49 15.38 -2.64
CA ARG A 178 -5.47 16.29 -2.05
C ARG A 178 -4.96 16.95 -0.77
N GLY A 179 -3.72 16.68 -0.41
CA GLY A 179 -3.14 17.18 0.83
C GLY A 179 -3.44 16.31 2.05
N GLY A 180 -3.93 15.08 1.84
CA GLY A 180 -4.17 14.11 2.90
C GLY A 180 -2.95 13.24 3.17
N ALA A 181 -2.86 12.74 4.39
CA ALA A 181 -1.93 11.70 4.81
C ALA A 181 -2.53 10.86 5.92
N GLU A 182 -2.04 9.65 6.09
CA GLU A 182 -2.33 8.84 7.26
C GLU A 182 -1.27 9.07 8.34
N LEU A 183 -1.68 9.00 9.60
CA LEU A 183 -0.78 9.14 10.74
C LEU A 183 -0.93 7.95 11.67
N GLY A 184 0.14 7.17 11.81
CA GLY A 184 0.29 6.10 12.78
C GLY A 184 1.15 6.53 13.97
N CYS A 185 0.87 5.94 15.15
CA CYS A 185 1.72 6.13 16.32
C CYS A 185 1.72 4.86 17.18
N ARG A 186 2.89 4.41 17.59
CA ARG A 186 3.06 3.31 18.53
C ARG A 186 4.08 3.66 19.60
N ILE A 187 3.79 3.25 20.83
CA ILE A 187 4.66 3.47 21.99
C ILE A 187 5.03 2.12 22.59
N ASP A 188 6.28 1.94 22.94
CA ASP A 188 6.77 0.78 23.64
C ASP A 188 5.92 0.50 24.89
N LYS A 189 5.63 -0.77 25.13
CA LYS A 189 4.77 -1.26 26.20
C LYS A 189 5.18 -0.74 27.58
N ALA A 190 6.47 -0.60 27.82
CA ALA A 190 7.00 -0.10 29.08
C ALA A 190 6.61 1.38 29.37
N TYR A 191 6.24 2.12 28.32
CA TYR A 191 5.87 3.55 28.41
C TYR A 191 4.39 3.79 28.12
N ALA A 192 3.61 2.73 27.85
CA ALA A 192 2.19 2.83 27.58
C ALA A 192 1.39 3.38 28.77
N GLY A 193 0.25 4.00 28.50
CA GLY A 193 -0.66 4.53 29.54
C GLY A 193 -0.28 5.89 30.14
N ASN A 194 0.85 6.48 29.74
CA ASN A 194 1.31 7.78 30.26
C ASN A 194 0.93 8.99 29.39
N GLY A 195 0.14 8.77 28.33
CA GLY A 195 -0.27 9.83 27.40
C GLY A 195 0.78 10.19 26.34
N TYR A 196 1.94 9.55 26.32
CA TYR A 196 3.01 9.84 25.36
C TYR A 196 2.58 9.64 23.92
N GLY A 197 1.80 8.59 23.62
CA GLY A 197 1.26 8.36 22.29
C GLY A 197 0.36 9.51 21.79
N THR A 198 -0.53 10.00 22.65
CA THR A 198 -1.40 11.15 22.33
C THR A 198 -0.60 12.43 22.09
N GLU A 199 0.43 12.66 22.91
CA GLU A 199 1.30 13.83 22.79
C GLU A 199 2.13 13.79 21.50
N ALA A 200 2.75 12.63 21.19
CA ALA A 200 3.51 12.43 19.97
C ALA A 200 2.62 12.51 18.72
N PHE A 201 1.46 11.88 18.75
CA PHE A 201 0.49 11.91 17.64
C PHE A 201 0.05 13.34 17.33
N ARG A 202 -0.31 14.13 18.37
CA ARG A 202 -0.70 15.54 18.19
C ARG A 202 0.44 16.35 17.58
N CYS A 203 1.65 16.22 18.10
CA CYS A 203 2.82 16.94 17.59
C CYS A 203 3.10 16.64 16.12
N ALA A 204 3.07 15.37 15.74
CA ALA A 204 3.27 14.95 14.35
C ALA A 204 2.12 15.43 13.44
N ALA A 205 0.87 15.38 13.92
CA ALA A 205 -0.29 15.90 13.18
C ALA A 205 -0.20 17.41 12.93
N GLU A 206 0.14 18.19 13.96
CA GLU A 206 0.32 19.64 13.85
C GLU A 206 1.43 19.99 12.85
N TRP A 207 2.55 19.28 12.91
CA TRP A 207 3.62 19.46 11.93
C TRP A 207 3.14 19.14 10.51
N GLY A 208 2.47 18.01 10.31
CA GLY A 208 1.93 17.62 9.00
C GLY A 208 0.96 18.65 8.42
N LEU A 209 0.04 19.15 9.25
CA LEU A 209 -0.98 20.12 8.83
C LEU A 209 -0.42 21.52 8.52
N TYR A 210 0.59 21.98 9.26
CA TYR A 210 1.03 23.37 9.18
C TYR A 210 2.38 23.57 8.48
N GLN A 211 3.17 22.51 8.31
CA GLN A 211 4.51 22.61 7.75
C GLN A 211 4.70 21.78 6.46
N VAL A 212 3.83 20.82 6.21
CA VAL A 212 3.92 19.94 5.04
C VAL A 212 2.87 20.30 4.00
N ASN A 213 1.73 20.82 4.45
CA ASN A 213 0.59 21.17 3.57
C ASN A 213 0.76 22.55 2.91
#